data_883f9622313e8eed90b3e9cdff722773
#
_entry.id   883f9622313e8eed90b3e9cdff722773
#
_cell.length_a   1.000
_cell.length_b   1.000
_cell.length_c   1.000
_cell.angle_alpha   90.00
_cell.angle_beta   90.00
_cell.angle_gamma   90.00
#
_symmetry.space_group_name_H-M   'P 1'
#
loop_
_entity.id
_entity.type
_entity.pdbx_description
1 polymer ?
#
loop_
_entity_poly.entity_id
_entity_poly.type
_entity_poly.pdbx_seq_one_letter_code
_entity_poly.pdbx_strand_id
1 'polypeptide(L)'
;MDVENTQPGRSQAPLPSILASPVLVLGATSLIGEFLLARLNAAGVEPISLSRRPPTDDVCWVDGDLGDPNLADELPAIATVFSLSPIWLLPQALPALKARGMVRLVAFSSTSRFTKLDSPDPAERAVARSLADAEDKVEAFCAAHGVAWTILRPTLIYLEGRDGNVSRLAGLIRRFKVLPLSGRGEGLRQPVHAADLAEGAIAAAEAAAAHDRVYDLVGGETLTYRVMAERIYAGLGRRPAILSLPAWLFRLLLTLAKPFYPGATATMGDRMAQDLTFDDADARRDFGWKPRDFRPKF
;
A
#
# COMPACT_ATOMS: atom_id res chain seq x y z
N MET A 1 16.14 -27.56 40.32
CA MET A 1 17.19 -26.74 39.67
C MET A 1 16.58 -26.27 38.35
N ASP A 2 15.80 -25.20 38.45
CA ASP A 2 15.07 -24.62 37.31
C ASP A 2 16.02 -23.64 36.62
N VAL A 3 16.32 -23.89 35.35
CA VAL A 3 17.10 -22.97 34.52
C VAL A 3 16.11 -22.06 33.79
N GLU A 4 15.96 -20.89 34.34
CA GLU A 4 15.19 -19.78 33.80
C GLU A 4 15.88 -19.30 32.50
N ASN A 5 15.28 -19.58 31.34
CA ASN A 5 15.75 -19.15 30.03
C ASN A 5 15.13 -17.77 29.70
N THR A 6 15.72 -16.72 30.25
CA THR A 6 15.35 -15.32 29.96
C THR A 6 16.05 -14.91 28.66
N GLN A 7 15.35 -14.93 27.54
CA GLN A 7 15.84 -14.27 26.31
C GLN A 7 15.76 -12.75 26.54
N PRO A 8 16.88 -12.01 26.32
CA PRO A 8 16.84 -10.55 26.42
C PRO A 8 16.07 -10.00 25.22
N GLY A 9 14.99 -9.27 25.51
CA GLY A 9 14.28 -8.46 24.53
C GLY A 9 15.26 -7.52 23.84
N ARG A 10 15.33 -7.59 22.53
CA ARG A 10 16.03 -6.58 21.72
C ARG A 10 15.32 -5.24 21.91
N SER A 11 15.83 -4.43 22.82
CA SER A 11 15.53 -3.01 22.87
C SER A 11 16.01 -2.41 21.54
N GLN A 12 15.07 -2.09 20.66
CA GLN A 12 15.39 -1.26 19.50
C GLN A 12 15.65 0.14 20.04
N ALA A 13 16.93 0.56 19.96
CA ALA A 13 17.27 1.94 20.23
C ALA A 13 16.47 2.85 19.29
N PRO A 14 15.91 3.99 19.77
CA PRO A 14 15.23 4.93 18.91
C PRO A 14 16.22 5.42 17.86
N LEU A 15 15.89 5.22 16.60
CA LEU A 15 16.62 5.78 15.47
C LEU A 15 16.55 7.32 15.60
N PRO A 16 17.67 8.03 15.48
CA PRO A 16 17.62 9.49 15.42
C PRO A 16 16.81 9.86 14.17
N SER A 17 15.64 10.46 14.36
CA SER A 17 14.78 10.88 13.25
C SER A 17 15.48 12.04 12.51
N ILE A 18 15.90 11.78 11.28
CA ILE A 18 16.43 12.81 10.35
C ILE A 18 15.28 13.51 9.64
N LEU A 19 14.03 13.13 9.93
CA LEU A 19 12.86 13.72 9.29
C LEU A 19 12.72 15.20 9.68
N ALA A 20 12.62 16.05 8.66
CA ALA A 20 12.26 17.45 8.88
C ALA A 20 10.85 17.52 9.49
N SER A 21 10.75 18.10 10.68
CA SER A 21 9.49 18.25 11.42
C SER A 21 8.94 19.68 11.26
N PRO A 22 7.61 19.88 11.40
CA PRO A 22 6.57 18.91 11.72
C PRO A 22 6.18 17.96 10.55
N VAL A 23 5.69 16.77 10.90
CA VAL A 23 5.31 15.71 9.94
C VAL A 23 3.80 15.66 9.80
N LEU A 24 3.30 15.67 8.56
CA LEU A 24 1.89 15.50 8.23
C LEU A 24 1.66 14.14 7.56
N VAL A 25 0.60 13.42 7.98
CA VAL A 25 0.17 12.16 7.37
C VAL A 25 -1.22 12.32 6.78
N LEU A 26 -1.32 12.24 5.45
CA LEU A 26 -2.56 12.21 4.69
C LEU A 26 -3.01 10.75 4.51
N GLY A 27 -4.29 10.45 4.78
CA GLY A 27 -4.79 9.07 4.71
C GLY A 27 -4.30 8.17 5.85
N ALA A 28 -4.10 8.73 7.02
CA ALA A 28 -3.63 8.06 8.24
C ALA A 28 -4.53 6.89 8.69
N THR A 29 -5.80 6.86 8.27
CA THR A 29 -6.75 5.76 8.53
C THR A 29 -6.62 4.58 7.55
N SER A 30 -5.70 4.64 6.59
CA SER A 30 -5.43 3.56 5.64
C SER A 30 -4.74 2.35 6.30
N LEU A 31 -4.64 1.23 5.57
CA LEU A 31 -3.95 0.02 6.05
C LEU A 31 -2.49 0.29 6.45
N ILE A 32 -1.82 1.21 5.76
CA ILE A 32 -0.42 1.59 6.00
C ILE A 32 -0.33 2.58 7.15
N GLY A 33 -1.34 3.47 7.29
CA GLY A 33 -1.32 4.60 8.20
C GLY A 33 -1.13 4.21 9.66
N GLU A 34 -1.82 3.17 10.12
CA GLU A 34 -1.68 2.65 11.49
C GLU A 34 -0.21 2.31 11.84
N PHE A 35 0.46 1.60 10.94
CA PHE A 35 1.87 1.23 11.15
C PHE A 35 2.81 2.43 11.03
N LEU A 36 2.51 3.35 10.12
CA LEU A 36 3.31 4.56 9.93
C LEU A 36 3.23 5.46 11.18
N LEU A 37 2.02 5.72 11.69
CA LEU A 37 1.82 6.51 12.90
C LEU A 37 2.50 5.86 14.11
N ALA A 38 2.33 4.55 14.30
CA ALA A 38 2.96 3.84 15.40
C ALA A 38 4.50 3.94 15.37
N ARG A 39 5.11 3.87 14.17
CA ARG A 39 6.57 3.97 14.02
C ARG A 39 7.08 5.39 14.21
N LEU A 40 6.38 6.40 13.68
CA LEU A 40 6.74 7.81 13.90
C LEU A 40 6.69 8.14 15.39
N ASN A 41 5.63 7.76 16.08
CA ASN A 41 5.51 7.95 17.53
C ASN A 41 6.62 7.23 18.32
N ALA A 42 6.94 5.98 17.94
CA ALA A 42 8.03 5.22 18.57
C ALA A 42 9.42 5.86 18.33
N ALA A 43 9.59 6.62 17.24
CA ALA A 43 10.78 7.40 16.95
C ALA A 43 10.79 8.80 17.62
N GLY A 44 9.76 9.11 18.43
CA GLY A 44 9.63 10.42 19.10
C GLY A 44 9.15 11.54 18.17
N VAL A 45 8.59 11.19 17.01
CA VAL A 45 7.95 12.13 16.10
C VAL A 45 6.46 12.11 16.36
N GLU A 46 5.87 13.25 16.68
CA GLU A 46 4.42 13.41 16.84
C GLU A 46 3.81 13.86 15.50
N PRO A 47 3.24 12.93 14.69
CA PRO A 47 2.70 13.29 13.40
C PRO A 47 1.34 13.97 13.54
N ILE A 48 1.11 14.96 12.69
CA ILE A 48 -0.21 15.54 12.48
C ILE A 48 -0.91 14.68 11.43
N SER A 49 -2.18 14.35 11.65
CA SER A 49 -2.95 13.50 10.75
C SER A 49 -4.15 14.26 10.19
N LEU A 50 -4.31 14.29 8.86
CA LEU A 50 -5.48 14.87 8.22
C LEU A 50 -6.51 13.80 7.91
N SER A 51 -7.75 14.02 8.31
CA SER A 51 -8.89 13.16 7.99
C SER A 51 -10.17 13.95 7.86
N ARG A 52 -11.05 13.56 6.95
CA ARG A 52 -12.42 14.08 6.85
C ARG A 52 -13.33 13.64 8.01
N ARG A 53 -12.88 12.65 8.77
CA ARG A 53 -13.57 12.08 9.94
C ARG A 53 -12.51 11.58 10.90
N PRO A 54 -11.94 12.48 11.71
CA PRO A 54 -10.99 12.07 12.74
C PRO A 54 -11.60 11.00 13.64
N PRO A 55 -10.86 9.94 13.97
CA PRO A 55 -11.39 8.87 14.83
C PRO A 55 -11.53 9.30 16.29
N THR A 56 -10.85 10.34 16.72
CA THR A 56 -10.85 10.92 18.07
C THR A 56 -10.71 12.44 17.97
N ASP A 57 -11.09 13.16 19.02
CA ASP A 57 -10.86 14.60 19.16
C ASP A 57 -9.43 14.90 19.68
N ASP A 58 -8.46 14.06 19.35
CA ASP A 58 -7.06 14.21 19.73
C ASP A 58 -6.41 15.36 18.95
N VAL A 59 -5.54 16.12 19.63
CA VAL A 59 -4.78 17.25 19.04
C VAL A 59 -3.89 16.87 17.86
N CYS A 60 -3.58 15.58 17.70
CA CYS A 60 -2.83 15.06 16.57
C CYS A 60 -3.65 14.95 15.27
N TRP A 61 -4.96 15.19 15.29
CA TRP A 61 -5.85 15.14 14.14
C TRP A 61 -6.32 16.53 13.73
N VAL A 62 -6.29 16.78 12.41
CA VAL A 62 -6.90 17.93 11.77
C VAL A 62 -8.08 17.43 10.94
N ASP A 63 -9.26 17.99 11.13
CA ASP A 63 -10.41 17.77 10.26
C ASP A 63 -10.22 18.57 8.98
N GLY A 64 -10.31 17.91 7.82
CA GLY A 64 -10.12 18.58 6.53
C GLY A 64 -10.19 17.63 5.36
N ASP A 65 -10.43 18.20 4.17
CA ASP A 65 -10.48 17.48 2.90
C ASP A 65 -9.36 17.99 1.97
N LEU A 66 -8.67 17.08 1.28
CA LEU A 66 -7.63 17.43 0.31
C LEU A 66 -8.16 18.27 -0.86
N GLY A 67 -9.47 18.25 -1.09
CA GLY A 67 -10.13 19.03 -2.10
C GLY A 67 -10.60 20.41 -1.65
N ASP A 68 -10.42 20.76 -0.36
CA ASP A 68 -10.85 22.06 0.15
C ASP A 68 -9.90 23.17 -0.34
N PRO A 69 -10.42 24.20 -1.04
CA PRO A 69 -9.61 25.33 -1.46
C PRO A 69 -9.01 26.13 -0.28
N ASN A 70 -9.58 26.02 0.91
CA ASN A 70 -9.10 26.68 2.13
C ASN A 70 -8.21 25.78 2.99
N LEU A 71 -7.82 24.62 2.49
CA LEU A 71 -7.01 23.64 3.25
C LEU A 71 -5.77 24.26 3.91
N ALA A 72 -5.16 25.25 3.28
CA ALA A 72 -4.01 25.93 3.85
C ALA A 72 -4.31 26.61 5.20
N ASP A 73 -5.52 27.14 5.39
CA ASP A 73 -5.91 27.84 6.61
C ASP A 73 -6.11 26.87 7.80
N GLU A 74 -6.48 25.63 7.49
CA GLU A 74 -6.72 24.58 8.49
C GLU A 74 -5.44 23.87 8.95
N LEU A 75 -4.40 23.88 8.10
CA LEU A 75 -3.16 23.17 8.39
C LEU A 75 -2.19 24.01 9.23
N PRO A 76 -1.52 23.43 10.24
CA PRO A 76 -0.39 24.06 10.89
C PRO A 76 0.83 24.13 9.96
N ALA A 77 1.96 24.66 10.44
CA ALA A 77 3.24 24.54 9.74
C ALA A 77 3.64 23.07 9.59
N ILE A 78 4.16 22.68 8.42
CA ILE A 78 4.58 21.32 8.10
C ILE A 78 5.90 21.35 7.35
N ALA A 79 6.70 20.28 7.49
CA ALA A 79 7.94 20.14 6.72
C ALA A 79 7.95 18.86 5.88
N THR A 80 7.62 17.71 6.48
CA THR A 80 7.53 16.43 5.78
C THR A 80 6.07 15.97 5.66
N VAL A 81 5.70 15.51 4.48
CA VAL A 81 4.36 14.98 4.19
C VAL A 81 4.44 13.53 3.73
N PHE A 82 3.71 12.64 4.38
CA PHE A 82 3.43 11.28 3.91
C PHE A 82 2.00 11.24 3.36
N SER A 83 1.83 10.96 2.07
CA SER A 83 0.54 10.82 1.44
C SER A 83 0.20 9.36 1.18
N LEU A 84 -0.69 8.80 2.01
CA LEU A 84 -1.23 7.45 1.91
C LEU A 84 -2.62 7.45 1.28
N SER A 85 -3.14 8.63 0.95
CA SER A 85 -4.40 8.80 0.22
C SER A 85 -4.22 8.41 -1.24
N PRO A 86 -5.31 8.11 -1.98
CA PRO A 86 -5.22 7.93 -3.43
C PRO A 86 -4.50 9.10 -4.09
N ILE A 87 -3.42 8.82 -4.85
CA ILE A 87 -2.51 9.86 -5.34
C ILE A 87 -3.21 10.91 -6.22
N TRP A 88 -4.29 10.55 -6.91
CA TRP A 88 -5.06 11.49 -7.73
C TRP A 88 -5.76 12.61 -6.94
N LEU A 89 -5.83 12.50 -5.61
CA LEU A 89 -6.31 13.58 -4.73
C LEU A 89 -5.20 14.54 -4.32
N LEU A 90 -3.94 14.15 -4.46
CA LEU A 90 -2.81 14.93 -3.97
C LEU A 90 -2.52 16.21 -4.78
N PRO A 91 -2.58 16.22 -6.12
CA PRO A 91 -2.23 17.41 -6.91
C PRO A 91 -2.97 18.68 -6.52
N GLN A 92 -4.24 18.60 -6.15
CA GLN A 92 -5.04 19.76 -5.73
C GLN A 92 -4.63 20.30 -4.35
N ALA A 93 -4.06 19.47 -3.47
CA ALA A 93 -3.61 19.87 -2.14
C ALA A 93 -2.17 20.42 -2.12
N LEU A 94 -1.36 20.17 -3.15
CA LEU A 94 0.06 20.55 -3.18
C LEU A 94 0.32 22.04 -2.93
N PRO A 95 -0.46 22.98 -3.52
CA PRO A 95 -0.28 24.41 -3.24
C PRO A 95 -0.47 24.76 -1.76
N ALA A 96 -1.51 24.21 -1.12
CA ALA A 96 -1.78 24.40 0.31
C ALA A 96 -0.65 23.82 1.19
N LEU A 97 -0.21 22.60 0.88
CA LEU A 97 0.89 21.95 1.60
C LEU A 97 2.19 22.76 1.46
N LYS A 98 2.48 23.26 0.27
CA LYS A 98 3.66 24.12 0.04
C LYS A 98 3.57 25.45 0.80
N ALA A 99 2.41 26.09 0.80
CA ALA A 99 2.18 27.34 1.54
C ALA A 99 2.39 27.15 3.05
N ARG A 100 2.19 25.94 3.58
CA ARG A 100 2.42 25.60 5.00
C ARG A 100 3.86 25.15 5.30
N GLY A 101 4.77 25.17 4.31
CA GLY A 101 6.18 24.94 4.51
C GLY A 101 6.72 23.58 4.05
N MET A 102 5.93 22.77 3.34
CA MET A 102 6.38 21.45 2.86
C MET A 102 7.69 21.55 2.06
N VAL A 103 8.69 20.80 2.49
CA VAL A 103 10.00 20.64 1.82
C VAL A 103 10.28 19.21 1.41
N ARG A 104 9.57 18.22 2.00
CA ARG A 104 9.71 16.78 1.72
C ARG A 104 8.36 16.13 1.54
N LEU A 105 8.20 15.35 0.48
CA LEU A 105 6.99 14.58 0.18
C LEU A 105 7.32 13.12 -0.09
N VAL A 106 6.62 12.19 0.57
CA VAL A 106 6.58 10.76 0.21
C VAL A 106 5.15 10.38 -0.10
N ALA A 107 4.86 10.02 -1.35
CA ALA A 107 3.52 9.72 -1.81
C ALA A 107 3.37 8.28 -2.28
N PHE A 108 2.26 7.63 -1.92
CA PHE A 108 1.92 6.30 -2.42
C PHE A 108 1.09 6.38 -3.70
N SER A 109 1.57 5.70 -4.73
CA SER A 109 0.86 5.41 -5.96
C SER A 109 0.54 3.90 -6.04
N SER A 110 0.63 3.28 -7.20
CA SER A 110 0.39 1.84 -7.38
C SER A 110 1.00 1.33 -8.69
N THR A 111 1.54 0.11 -8.68
CA THR A 111 1.88 -0.61 -9.91
C THR A 111 0.68 -0.90 -10.82
N SER A 112 -0.56 -0.65 -10.33
CA SER A 112 -1.78 -0.65 -11.16
C SER A 112 -1.71 0.36 -12.32
N ARG A 113 -0.84 1.38 -12.24
CA ARG A 113 -0.54 2.30 -13.35
C ARG A 113 -0.16 1.52 -14.63
N PHE A 114 0.58 0.43 -14.50
CA PHE A 114 1.03 -0.39 -15.62
C PHE A 114 0.09 -1.56 -15.90
N THR A 115 -0.31 -2.29 -14.87
CA THR A 115 -1.05 -3.55 -15.00
C THR A 115 -2.50 -3.39 -15.43
N LYS A 116 -3.05 -2.16 -15.36
CA LYS A 116 -4.43 -1.87 -15.75
C LYS A 116 -4.54 -1.01 -17.02
N LEU A 117 -3.44 -0.62 -17.62
CA LEU A 117 -3.44 0.28 -18.79
C LEU A 117 -4.20 -0.32 -19.98
N ASP A 118 -3.97 -1.60 -20.26
CA ASP A 118 -4.58 -2.36 -21.34
C ASP A 118 -5.74 -3.25 -20.89
N SER A 119 -6.32 -2.98 -19.72
CA SER A 119 -7.46 -3.76 -19.23
C SER A 119 -8.66 -3.61 -20.19
N PRO A 120 -9.41 -4.69 -20.47
CA PRO A 120 -10.67 -4.59 -21.20
C PRO A 120 -11.73 -3.76 -20.44
N ASP A 121 -11.59 -3.61 -19.11
CA ASP A 121 -12.49 -2.81 -18.28
C ASP A 121 -12.13 -1.31 -18.37
N PRO A 122 -13.04 -0.45 -18.90
CA PRO A 122 -12.80 0.99 -18.98
C PRO A 122 -12.52 1.66 -17.61
N ALA A 123 -13.14 1.17 -16.53
CA ALA A 123 -12.94 1.72 -15.19
C ALA A 123 -11.51 1.46 -14.71
N GLU A 124 -10.96 0.28 -15.00
CA GLU A 124 -9.58 -0.04 -14.66
C GLU A 124 -8.58 0.80 -15.46
N ARG A 125 -8.84 1.02 -16.77
CA ARG A 125 -8.00 1.92 -17.59
C ARG A 125 -8.06 3.35 -17.06
N ALA A 126 -9.22 3.81 -16.62
CA ALA A 126 -9.37 5.14 -16.01
C ALA A 126 -8.51 5.27 -14.74
N VAL A 127 -8.51 4.25 -13.87
CA VAL A 127 -7.63 4.22 -12.69
C VAL A 127 -6.16 4.29 -13.09
N ALA A 128 -5.71 3.50 -14.08
CA ALA A 128 -4.32 3.53 -14.54
C ALA A 128 -3.90 4.93 -15.05
N ARG A 129 -4.76 5.57 -15.81
CA ARG A 129 -4.54 6.95 -16.31
C ARG A 129 -4.50 7.96 -15.17
N SER A 130 -5.44 7.86 -14.21
CA SER A 130 -5.48 8.78 -13.06
C SER A 130 -4.22 8.66 -12.20
N LEU A 131 -3.67 7.43 -12.04
CA LEU A 131 -2.39 7.23 -11.36
C LEU A 131 -1.25 7.91 -12.10
N ALA A 132 -1.15 7.69 -13.43
CA ALA A 132 -0.10 8.27 -14.25
C ALA A 132 -0.13 9.81 -14.24
N ASP A 133 -1.30 10.38 -14.51
CA ASP A 133 -1.52 11.84 -14.56
C ASP A 133 -1.23 12.50 -13.20
N ALA A 134 -1.58 11.85 -12.10
CA ALA A 134 -1.29 12.37 -10.78
C ALA A 134 0.20 12.33 -10.43
N GLU A 135 0.92 11.25 -10.77
CA GLU A 135 2.35 11.17 -10.58
C GLU A 135 3.07 12.27 -11.35
N ASP A 136 2.74 12.46 -12.63
CA ASP A 136 3.32 13.49 -13.49
C ASP A 136 3.08 14.91 -12.91
N LYS A 137 1.88 15.18 -12.37
CA LYS A 137 1.54 16.46 -11.73
C LYS A 137 2.29 16.67 -10.41
N VAL A 138 2.44 15.63 -9.59
CA VAL A 138 3.20 15.69 -8.33
C VAL A 138 4.66 16.00 -8.62
N GLU A 139 5.28 15.29 -9.56
CA GLU A 139 6.66 15.49 -9.98
C GLU A 139 6.87 16.92 -10.48
N ALA A 140 6.05 17.37 -11.44
CA ALA A 140 6.17 18.71 -12.03
C ALA A 140 6.02 19.81 -10.97
N PHE A 141 5.05 19.68 -10.06
CA PHE A 141 4.84 20.65 -8.99
C PHE A 141 6.03 20.70 -8.04
N CYS A 142 6.49 19.55 -7.57
CA CYS A 142 7.60 19.48 -6.61
C CYS A 142 8.89 20.03 -7.21
N ALA A 143 9.21 19.69 -8.45
CA ALA A 143 10.35 20.21 -9.17
C ALA A 143 10.30 21.75 -9.31
N ALA A 144 9.11 22.30 -9.68
CA ALA A 144 8.94 23.76 -9.83
C ALA A 144 9.06 24.53 -8.50
N HIS A 145 8.77 23.90 -7.37
CA HIS A 145 8.72 24.56 -6.06
C HIS A 145 9.84 24.13 -5.09
N GLY A 146 10.84 23.37 -5.57
CA GLY A 146 11.97 22.92 -4.73
C GLY A 146 11.56 22.04 -3.56
N VAL A 147 10.60 21.14 -3.77
CA VAL A 147 10.18 20.13 -2.80
C VAL A 147 10.84 18.80 -3.18
N ALA A 148 11.67 18.23 -2.29
CA ALA A 148 12.19 16.88 -2.48
C ALA A 148 11.05 15.86 -2.38
N TRP A 149 10.90 14.99 -3.37
CA TRP A 149 9.78 14.06 -3.42
C TRP A 149 10.22 12.61 -3.63
N THR A 150 9.38 11.67 -3.23
CA THR A 150 9.50 10.25 -3.56
C THR A 150 8.12 9.68 -3.82
N ILE A 151 7.94 8.96 -4.92
CA ILE A 151 6.71 8.23 -5.21
C ILE A 151 6.96 6.73 -5.04
N LEU A 152 6.15 6.08 -4.22
CA LEU A 152 6.22 4.65 -3.92
C LEU A 152 5.05 3.93 -4.59
N ARG A 153 5.33 2.94 -5.43
CA ARG A 153 4.34 2.13 -6.17
C ARG A 153 4.30 0.71 -5.61
N PRO A 154 3.53 0.44 -4.58
CA PRO A 154 3.40 -0.92 -4.07
C PRO A 154 2.70 -1.85 -5.07
N THR A 155 3.04 -3.12 -4.98
CA THR A 155 2.32 -4.21 -5.64
C THR A 155 1.04 -4.56 -4.86
N LEU A 156 0.69 -5.84 -4.73
CA LEU A 156 -0.49 -6.30 -4.02
C LEU A 156 -0.33 -6.10 -2.51
N ILE A 157 -0.93 -5.02 -1.97
CA ILE A 157 -0.91 -4.74 -0.53
C ILE A 157 -1.81 -5.71 0.21
N TYR A 158 -1.32 -6.24 1.34
CA TYR A 158 -2.14 -7.04 2.24
C TYR A 158 -1.95 -6.65 3.72
N LEU A 159 -3.00 -6.89 4.48
CA LEU A 159 -3.05 -6.83 5.95
C LEU A 159 -4.16 -7.78 6.39
N GLU A 160 -3.81 -8.80 7.15
CA GLU A 160 -4.71 -9.89 7.52
C GLU A 160 -6.01 -9.40 8.18
N GLY A 161 -7.13 -9.86 7.63
CA GLY A 161 -8.48 -9.50 8.09
C GLY A 161 -9.01 -8.15 7.60
N ARG A 162 -8.18 -7.29 6.98
CA ARG A 162 -8.56 -5.90 6.66
C ARG A 162 -8.43 -5.51 5.19
N ASP A 163 -7.60 -6.19 4.41
CA ASP A 163 -7.40 -5.84 2.99
C ASP A 163 -8.47 -6.44 2.06
N GLY A 164 -8.62 -5.84 0.89
CA GLY A 164 -9.58 -6.27 -0.13
C GLY A 164 -9.10 -7.39 -1.05
N ASN A 165 -7.90 -7.92 -0.86
CA ASN A 165 -7.27 -8.93 -1.73
C ASN A 165 -7.08 -10.26 -1.01
N VAL A 166 -6.05 -10.36 -0.19
CA VAL A 166 -5.67 -11.59 0.55
C VAL A 166 -6.72 -11.94 1.59
N SER A 167 -7.19 -10.97 2.36
CA SER A 167 -8.24 -11.16 3.37
C SER A 167 -9.58 -11.54 2.73
N ARG A 168 -9.88 -11.00 1.54
CA ARG A 168 -11.06 -11.40 0.77
C ARG A 168 -10.98 -12.87 0.35
N LEU A 169 -9.82 -13.33 -0.14
CA LEU A 169 -9.60 -14.75 -0.45
C LEU A 169 -9.72 -15.63 0.79
N ALA A 170 -9.16 -15.21 1.91
CA ALA A 170 -9.31 -15.89 3.20
C ALA A 170 -10.79 -16.02 3.61
N GLY A 171 -11.58 -14.97 3.41
CA GLY A 171 -13.04 -14.97 3.64
C GLY A 171 -13.78 -15.98 2.75
N LEU A 172 -13.43 -16.06 1.46
CA LEU A 172 -13.98 -17.05 0.54
C LEU A 172 -13.63 -18.49 0.96
N ILE A 173 -12.36 -18.71 1.33
CA ILE A 173 -11.89 -20.02 1.81
C ILE A 173 -12.60 -20.43 3.11
N ARG A 174 -12.81 -19.48 4.05
CA ARG A 174 -13.58 -19.76 5.27
C ARG A 174 -15.00 -20.20 4.99
N ARG A 175 -15.66 -19.53 4.03
CA ARG A 175 -17.07 -19.74 3.70
C ARG A 175 -17.29 -20.99 2.86
N PHE A 176 -16.53 -21.16 1.80
CA PHE A 176 -16.78 -22.22 0.79
C PHE A 176 -15.86 -23.43 0.92
N LYS A 177 -14.78 -23.32 1.69
CA LYS A 177 -13.73 -24.35 1.89
C LYS A 177 -12.94 -24.71 0.64
N VAL A 178 -13.46 -24.43 -0.55
CA VAL A 178 -12.84 -24.67 -1.87
C VAL A 178 -12.65 -23.32 -2.56
N LEU A 179 -11.48 -23.14 -3.19
CA LEU A 179 -11.17 -21.94 -3.98
C LEU A 179 -11.05 -22.32 -5.47
N PRO A 180 -11.96 -21.87 -6.33
CA PRO A 180 -11.79 -22.03 -7.76
C PRO A 180 -10.74 -21.05 -8.30
N LEU A 181 -9.85 -21.52 -9.16
CA LEU A 181 -8.89 -20.69 -9.91
C LEU A 181 -9.18 -20.82 -11.41
N SER A 182 -8.97 -19.73 -12.14
CA SER A 182 -8.92 -19.76 -13.60
C SER A 182 -7.60 -20.40 -14.05
N GLY A 183 -7.68 -21.48 -14.80
CA GLY A 183 -6.49 -22.24 -15.20
C GLY A 183 -5.77 -22.86 -14.00
N ARG A 184 -4.44 -22.89 -14.07
CA ARG A 184 -3.58 -23.43 -13.00
C ARG A 184 -3.21 -22.41 -11.93
N GLY A 185 -3.48 -21.11 -12.17
CA GLY A 185 -3.08 -20.02 -11.29
C GLY A 185 -1.55 -19.83 -11.28
N GLU A 186 -0.92 -19.88 -12.46
CA GLU A 186 0.53 -19.80 -12.63
C GLU A 186 1.07 -18.37 -12.67
N GLY A 187 0.20 -17.38 -12.90
CA GLY A 187 0.61 -15.97 -12.94
C GLY A 187 1.26 -15.52 -11.63
N LEU A 188 2.35 -14.79 -11.75
CA LEU A 188 3.22 -14.40 -10.64
C LEU A 188 2.69 -13.19 -9.86
N ARG A 189 2.94 -13.17 -8.56
CA ARG A 189 2.55 -12.12 -7.60
C ARG A 189 3.67 -11.84 -6.61
N GLN A 190 3.70 -10.62 -6.11
CA GLN A 190 4.66 -10.17 -5.09
C GLN A 190 3.87 -9.44 -3.98
N PRO A 191 3.13 -10.16 -3.12
CA PRO A 191 2.34 -9.53 -2.07
C PRO A 191 3.23 -8.82 -1.06
N VAL A 192 2.90 -7.57 -0.73
CA VAL A 192 3.64 -6.72 0.20
C VAL A 192 2.78 -6.38 1.42
N HIS A 193 3.33 -6.54 2.62
CA HIS A 193 2.61 -6.26 3.85
C HIS A 193 2.56 -4.76 4.16
N ALA A 194 1.42 -4.29 4.67
CA ALA A 194 1.22 -2.87 4.98
C ALA A 194 2.25 -2.30 5.97
N ALA A 195 2.70 -3.09 6.95
CA ALA A 195 3.73 -2.67 7.90
C ALA A 195 5.11 -2.46 7.24
N ASP A 196 5.46 -3.28 6.22
CA ASP A 196 6.73 -3.11 5.50
C ASP A 196 6.69 -1.82 4.67
N LEU A 197 5.53 -1.49 4.08
CA LEU A 197 5.35 -0.24 3.35
C LEU A 197 5.50 0.98 4.25
N ALA A 198 5.03 0.91 5.49
CA ALA A 198 5.25 1.98 6.46
C ALA A 198 6.75 2.17 6.81
N GLU A 199 7.49 1.06 6.99
CA GLU A 199 8.95 1.10 7.19
C GLU A 199 9.66 1.67 5.97
N GLY A 200 9.31 1.20 4.78
CA GLY A 200 9.89 1.67 3.53
C GLY A 200 9.62 3.16 3.27
N ALA A 201 8.44 3.67 3.65
CA ALA A 201 8.11 5.08 3.51
C ALA A 201 9.00 5.97 4.39
N ILE A 202 9.24 5.57 5.65
CA ILE A 202 10.14 6.29 6.55
C ILE A 202 11.56 6.23 6.02
N ALA A 203 12.05 5.04 5.66
CA ALA A 203 13.39 4.87 5.12
C ALA A 203 13.62 5.70 3.84
N ALA A 204 12.64 5.74 2.94
CA ALA A 204 12.69 6.57 1.74
C ALA A 204 12.67 8.08 2.07
N ALA A 205 11.93 8.50 3.11
CA ALA A 205 11.89 9.89 3.53
C ALA A 205 13.24 10.38 4.06
N GLU A 206 13.97 9.51 4.76
CA GLU A 206 15.27 9.80 5.38
C GLU A 206 16.45 9.68 4.40
N ALA A 207 16.30 8.91 3.32
CA ALA A 207 17.36 8.67 2.37
C ALA A 207 17.46 9.80 1.33
N ALA A 208 18.56 10.53 1.31
CA ALA A 208 18.84 11.54 0.28
C ALA A 208 18.89 10.93 -1.13
N ALA A 209 19.32 9.67 -1.28
CA ALA A 209 19.33 8.94 -2.54
C ALA A 209 17.92 8.69 -3.11
N ALA A 210 16.89 8.78 -2.28
CA ALA A 210 15.50 8.60 -2.68
C ALA A 210 14.80 9.92 -3.09
N HIS A 211 15.50 11.06 -3.05
CA HIS A 211 14.93 12.32 -3.50
C HIS A 211 14.71 12.30 -5.02
N ASP A 212 13.57 12.85 -5.43
CA ASP A 212 13.16 13.05 -6.82
C ASP A 212 13.15 11.74 -7.64
N ARG A 213 12.66 10.67 -6.98
CA ARG A 213 12.63 9.32 -7.55
C ARG A 213 11.29 8.61 -7.33
N VAL A 214 11.09 7.63 -8.18
CA VAL A 214 9.96 6.69 -8.12
C VAL A 214 10.48 5.29 -7.88
N TYR A 215 9.82 4.53 -7.00
CA TYR A 215 10.20 3.15 -6.69
C TYR A 215 9.01 2.21 -6.72
N ASP A 216 9.18 1.07 -7.36
CA ASP A 216 8.24 -0.04 -7.23
C ASP A 216 8.57 -0.81 -5.95
N LEU A 217 7.58 -0.98 -5.06
CA LEU A 217 7.75 -1.69 -3.79
C LEU A 217 7.06 -3.05 -3.87
N VAL A 218 7.86 -4.09 -4.00
CA VAL A 218 7.38 -5.47 -4.08
C VAL A 218 7.51 -6.20 -2.74
N GLY A 219 6.79 -7.32 -2.57
CA GLY A 219 6.96 -8.19 -1.40
C GLY A 219 8.28 -8.98 -1.42
N GLY A 220 8.61 -9.65 -0.31
CA GLY A 220 9.89 -10.34 -0.13
C GLY A 220 10.16 -11.50 -1.09
N GLU A 221 9.14 -12.00 -1.76
CA GLU A 221 9.24 -13.12 -2.69
C GLU A 221 8.23 -13.03 -3.83
N THR A 222 8.57 -13.68 -4.94
CA THR A 222 7.70 -13.84 -6.10
C THR A 222 7.04 -15.22 -6.04
N LEU A 223 5.70 -15.27 -6.09
CA LEU A 223 4.89 -16.47 -5.93
C LEU A 223 3.92 -16.63 -7.09
N THR A 224 3.61 -17.87 -7.49
CA THR A 224 2.43 -18.07 -8.32
C THR A 224 1.15 -17.76 -7.52
N TYR A 225 0.09 -17.37 -8.23
CA TYR A 225 -1.22 -17.13 -7.59
C TYR A 225 -1.71 -18.36 -6.82
N ARG A 226 -1.39 -19.57 -7.32
CA ARG A 226 -1.68 -20.83 -6.64
C ARG A 226 -0.94 -20.95 -5.31
N VAL A 227 0.38 -20.73 -5.30
CA VAL A 227 1.19 -20.80 -4.08
C VAL A 227 0.75 -19.74 -3.07
N MET A 228 0.41 -18.53 -3.55
CA MET A 228 -0.19 -17.49 -2.70
C MET A 228 -1.48 -17.98 -2.04
N ALA A 229 -2.39 -18.61 -2.81
CA ALA A 229 -3.61 -19.19 -2.25
C ALA A 229 -3.36 -20.33 -1.26
N GLU A 230 -2.40 -21.22 -1.54
CA GLU A 230 -2.00 -22.30 -0.63
C GLU A 230 -1.49 -21.76 0.72
N ARG A 231 -0.73 -20.67 0.70
CA ARG A 231 -0.27 -20.01 1.94
C ARG A 231 -1.41 -19.35 2.71
N ILE A 232 -2.41 -18.83 2.03
CA ILE A 232 -3.62 -18.33 2.70
C ILE A 232 -4.36 -19.49 3.41
N TYR A 233 -4.46 -20.67 2.77
CA TYR A 233 -5.00 -21.87 3.42
C TYR A 233 -4.19 -22.24 4.66
N ALA A 234 -2.86 -22.25 4.56
CA ALA A 234 -1.97 -22.55 5.68
C ALA A 234 -2.14 -21.54 6.82
N GLY A 235 -2.23 -20.23 6.51
CA GLY A 235 -2.50 -19.19 7.50
C GLY A 235 -3.85 -19.30 8.19
N LEU A 236 -4.82 -19.99 7.55
CA LEU A 236 -6.12 -20.33 8.13
C LEU A 236 -6.13 -21.67 8.89
N GLY A 237 -4.98 -22.37 8.99
CA GLY A 237 -4.89 -23.71 9.57
C GLY A 237 -5.66 -24.78 8.77
N ARG A 238 -5.81 -24.60 7.45
CA ARG A 238 -6.58 -25.50 6.59
C ARG A 238 -5.71 -26.16 5.52
N ARG A 239 -6.11 -27.35 5.09
CA ARG A 239 -5.50 -28.00 3.92
C ARG A 239 -5.99 -27.32 2.64
N PRO A 240 -5.12 -27.09 1.66
CA PRO A 240 -5.50 -26.51 0.38
C PRO A 240 -6.54 -27.36 -0.36
N ALA A 241 -7.64 -26.74 -0.76
CA ALA A 241 -8.68 -27.32 -1.60
C ALA A 241 -8.91 -26.37 -2.79
N ILE A 242 -8.02 -26.45 -3.78
CA ILE A 242 -7.99 -25.57 -4.95
C ILE A 242 -8.48 -26.33 -6.17
N LEU A 243 -9.52 -25.79 -6.82
CA LEU A 243 -10.10 -26.34 -8.03
C LEU A 243 -9.66 -25.53 -9.25
N SER A 244 -8.87 -26.12 -10.13
CA SER A 244 -8.48 -25.52 -11.41
C SER A 244 -9.61 -25.67 -12.42
N LEU A 245 -10.13 -24.55 -12.92
CA LEU A 245 -11.22 -24.52 -13.89
C LEU A 245 -10.73 -23.95 -15.22
N PRO A 246 -11.21 -24.48 -16.36
CA PRO A 246 -11.01 -23.80 -17.63
C PRO A 246 -11.52 -22.36 -17.58
N ALA A 247 -10.85 -21.43 -18.27
CA ALA A 247 -11.15 -20.00 -18.19
C ALA A 247 -12.63 -19.68 -18.52
N TRP A 248 -13.22 -20.39 -19.50
CA TRP A 248 -14.63 -20.20 -19.86
C TRP A 248 -15.58 -20.57 -18.72
N LEU A 249 -15.32 -21.68 -18.01
CA LEU A 249 -16.13 -22.13 -16.87
C LEU A 249 -15.96 -21.20 -15.67
N PHE A 250 -14.74 -20.72 -15.43
CA PHE A 250 -14.47 -19.73 -14.38
C PHE A 250 -15.24 -18.42 -14.64
N ARG A 251 -15.23 -17.93 -15.90
CA ARG A 251 -16.00 -16.74 -16.30
C ARG A 251 -17.51 -16.94 -16.12
N LEU A 252 -18.03 -18.12 -16.47
CA LEU A 252 -19.44 -18.46 -16.24
C LEU A 252 -19.79 -18.41 -14.75
N LEU A 253 -18.95 -19.01 -13.89
CA LEU A 253 -19.13 -18.94 -12.43
C LEU A 253 -19.14 -17.53 -11.91
N LEU A 254 -18.20 -16.67 -12.36
CA LEU A 254 -18.18 -15.27 -11.96
C LEU A 254 -19.44 -14.52 -12.39
N THR A 255 -19.95 -14.78 -13.59
CA THR A 255 -21.18 -14.18 -14.10
C THR A 255 -22.39 -14.57 -13.23
N LEU A 256 -22.50 -15.83 -12.86
CA LEU A 256 -23.57 -16.33 -11.98
C LEU A 256 -23.41 -15.82 -10.53
N ALA A 257 -22.18 -15.60 -10.07
CA ALA A 257 -21.89 -15.07 -8.75
C ALA A 257 -22.11 -13.56 -8.62
N LYS A 258 -22.14 -12.81 -9.74
CA LYS A 258 -22.21 -11.35 -9.77
C LYS A 258 -23.33 -10.73 -8.92
N PRO A 259 -24.58 -11.29 -8.88
CA PRO A 259 -25.63 -10.76 -8.02
C PRO A 259 -25.32 -10.84 -6.52
N PHE A 260 -24.53 -11.87 -6.12
CA PHE A 260 -24.12 -12.10 -4.73
C PHE A 260 -22.74 -11.53 -4.42
N TYR A 261 -21.99 -11.16 -5.47
CA TYR A 261 -20.60 -10.71 -5.39
C TYR A 261 -20.34 -9.61 -6.42
N PRO A 262 -20.81 -8.37 -6.16
CA PRO A 262 -20.73 -7.26 -7.13
C PRO A 262 -19.30 -6.92 -7.59
N GLY A 263 -18.28 -7.26 -6.78
CA GLY A 263 -16.87 -7.08 -7.11
C GLY A 263 -16.24 -8.21 -7.95
N ALA A 264 -17.02 -9.22 -8.38
CA ALA A 264 -16.52 -10.26 -9.28
C ALA A 264 -16.52 -9.72 -10.71
N THR A 265 -15.33 -9.55 -11.30
CA THR A 265 -15.17 -9.13 -12.70
C THR A 265 -14.57 -10.25 -13.54
N ALA A 266 -14.93 -10.32 -14.80
CA ALA A 266 -14.37 -11.32 -15.73
C ALA A 266 -12.84 -11.21 -15.83
N THR A 267 -12.31 -10.01 -15.70
CA THR A 267 -10.86 -9.70 -15.71
C THR A 267 -10.10 -10.35 -14.55
N MET A 268 -10.77 -10.70 -13.44
CA MET A 268 -10.10 -11.39 -12.32
C MET A 268 -9.54 -12.76 -12.73
N GLY A 269 -10.28 -13.51 -13.59
CA GLY A 269 -9.81 -14.81 -14.07
C GLY A 269 -8.59 -14.69 -14.99
N ASP A 270 -8.60 -13.72 -15.89
CA ASP A 270 -7.52 -13.50 -16.84
C ASP A 270 -6.24 -13.08 -16.11
N ARG A 271 -6.36 -12.26 -15.07
CA ARG A 271 -5.22 -11.85 -14.24
C ARG A 271 -4.54 -12.99 -13.49
N MET A 272 -5.28 -14.06 -13.13
CA MET A 272 -4.67 -15.21 -12.45
C MET A 272 -3.61 -15.92 -13.29
N ALA A 273 -3.61 -15.72 -14.60
CA ALA A 273 -2.63 -16.27 -15.55
C ALA A 273 -1.53 -15.27 -15.94
N GLN A 274 -1.68 -13.98 -15.62
CA GLN A 274 -0.72 -12.94 -15.99
C GLN A 274 0.32 -12.75 -14.87
N ASP A 275 1.58 -12.53 -15.27
CA ASP A 275 2.63 -12.16 -14.35
C ASP A 275 2.51 -10.65 -13.99
N LEU A 276 2.40 -10.38 -12.71
CA LEU A 276 2.38 -9.03 -12.15
C LEU A 276 3.60 -8.86 -11.24
N THR A 277 4.77 -8.77 -11.89
CA THR A 277 6.08 -8.68 -11.24
C THR A 277 6.78 -7.39 -11.60
N PHE A 278 7.49 -6.84 -10.63
CA PHE A 278 8.23 -5.58 -10.72
C PHE A 278 9.59 -5.75 -10.07
N ASP A 279 10.51 -4.83 -10.35
CA ASP A 279 11.85 -4.82 -9.80
C ASP A 279 11.95 -3.77 -8.68
N ASP A 280 12.55 -4.14 -7.56
CA ASP A 280 12.80 -3.29 -6.40
C ASP A 280 14.29 -3.05 -6.12
N ALA A 281 15.17 -3.37 -7.08
CA ALA A 281 16.62 -3.25 -6.90
C ALA A 281 17.04 -1.83 -6.50
N ASP A 282 16.45 -0.81 -7.11
CA ASP A 282 16.72 0.59 -6.76
C ASP A 282 16.28 0.91 -5.34
N ALA A 283 15.12 0.46 -4.89
CA ALA A 283 14.65 0.65 -3.52
C ALA A 283 15.55 -0.03 -2.49
N ARG A 284 16.02 -1.23 -2.79
CA ARG A 284 16.99 -1.97 -1.95
C ARG A 284 18.33 -1.23 -1.84
N ARG A 285 18.83 -0.68 -2.95
CA ARG A 285 20.09 0.06 -2.99
C ARG A 285 20.00 1.40 -2.27
N ASP A 286 18.94 2.18 -2.52
CA ASP A 286 18.88 3.59 -2.16
C ASP A 286 18.41 3.80 -0.71
N PHE A 287 17.54 2.95 -0.18
CA PHE A 287 17.04 3.06 1.21
C PHE A 287 16.86 1.72 1.95
N GLY A 288 17.51 0.65 1.45
CA GLY A 288 17.57 -0.62 2.17
C GLY A 288 16.24 -1.37 2.23
N TRP A 289 15.36 -1.24 1.23
CA TRP A 289 14.09 -1.95 1.16
C TRP A 289 14.26 -3.45 1.40
N LYS A 290 13.60 -3.99 2.43
CA LYS A 290 13.72 -5.41 2.82
C LYS A 290 12.39 -5.92 3.37
N PRO A 291 11.42 -6.17 2.51
CA PRO A 291 10.10 -6.66 2.94
C PRO A 291 10.17 -8.12 3.40
N ARG A 292 9.18 -8.50 4.22
CA ARG A 292 9.00 -9.88 4.67
C ARG A 292 8.48 -10.78 3.57
N ASP A 293 8.74 -12.09 3.72
CA ASP A 293 8.10 -13.12 2.92
C ASP A 293 6.58 -13.16 3.19
N PHE A 294 5.83 -13.63 2.19
CA PHE A 294 4.39 -13.77 2.31
C PHE A 294 4.01 -14.98 3.18
N ARG A 295 3.74 -14.75 4.44
CA ARG A 295 3.31 -15.76 5.44
C ARG A 295 2.12 -15.21 6.24
N PRO A 296 0.92 -15.06 5.60
CA PRO A 296 -0.23 -14.46 6.27
C PRO A 296 -0.72 -15.36 7.42
N LYS A 297 -1.21 -14.72 8.50
CA LYS A 297 -1.79 -15.40 9.69
C LYS A 297 -3.17 -14.81 9.95
N PHE A 298 -4.21 -15.66 10.11
CA PHE A 298 -5.62 -15.23 10.23
C PHE A 298 -6.29 -15.75 11.50
#